data_cdd9132eea593450b7d3274b27c9fd98
#
_entry.id   cdd9132eea593450b7d3274b27c9fd98
#
_cell.length_a   1.000
_cell.length_b   1.000
_cell.length_c   1.000
_cell.angle_alpha   90.00
_cell.angle_beta   90.00
_cell.angle_gamma   90.00
#
_symmetry.space_group_name_H-M   'P 1'
#
loop_
_entity.id
_entity.type
_entity.pdbx_description
1 polymer ?
#
loop_
_entity_poly.entity_id
_entity_poly.type
_entity_poly.pdbx_seq_one_letter_code
_entity_poly.pdbx_strand_id
1 'polypeptide(L)'
;MIARRWRSLVLGAALLASACTSDRRTPLVLYSPHGRELLSLVERRFEALHPDVDVRWLDMGSQEVLDRLRSERANPQADLWFGGPTPLFARGARDSLLESSTPGGPLYVSVYRTPAVIEFNSAALAESLAPRDWDSVLAPRWKDKLLIRDPLASGTMRAIFEMIMMRSIARTGDTTAGWAWLRRLDAQTGDYVQNPALLHVKLERQEGLVSLWDLPDMLLLQHEGRKLGYLFPTSGTPVIDDAIAVVRGARHAALAREFVRWVLTPELQLLAAREAYRLPARTDLPVDSLPQWVRDVEARMRVEPVNWDTVEVHGAAWMDYWDRHVRGTGKK
;
A
#
# COMPACT_ATOMS: atom_id res chain seq x y z
N MET A 1 52.78 64.98 23.96
CA MET A 1 51.36 65.18 23.63
C MET A 1 51.05 64.16 22.53
N ILE A 2 50.30 63.26 22.67
CA ILE A 2 48.98 62.86 22.85
C ILE A 2 48.97 61.34 23.03
N ALA A 3 48.70 60.85 24.25
CA ALA A 3 48.27 59.51 24.54
C ALA A 3 46.78 59.43 24.25
N ARG A 4 46.34 58.43 23.54
CA ARG A 4 44.92 58.14 23.53
C ARG A 4 44.66 56.70 23.20
N ARG A 5 44.37 55.93 24.23
CA ARG A 5 43.22 55.07 24.42
C ARG A 5 42.91 54.07 23.26
N TRP A 6 43.45 52.88 23.35
CA TRP A 6 42.76 51.69 22.91
C TRP A 6 42.20 51.00 24.14
N ARG A 7 40.98 51.39 24.45
CA ARG A 7 40.11 50.64 25.37
C ARG A 7 39.10 49.90 24.56
N SER A 8 39.15 48.57 24.72
CA SER A 8 38.01 47.72 24.88
C SER A 8 37.00 47.68 23.71
N LEU A 9 37.19 46.74 22.79
CA LEU A 9 36.11 46.08 22.06
C LEU A 9 36.31 44.59 22.16
N VAL A 10 36.28 44.11 23.41
CA VAL A 10 35.95 42.71 23.72
C VAL A 10 34.51 42.75 24.12
N LEU A 11 33.61 42.74 23.14
CA LEU A 11 32.20 42.55 23.41
C LEU A 11 31.67 41.49 22.42
N GLY A 12 31.42 40.33 22.99
CA GLY A 12 30.25 39.55 22.64
C GLY A 12 30.27 38.85 21.29
N ALA A 13 31.28 38.02 20.99
CA ALA A 13 30.97 36.80 20.26
C ALA A 13 30.17 35.88 21.20
N ALA A 14 28.96 36.32 21.56
CA ALA A 14 27.96 35.41 22.10
C ALA A 14 27.73 34.34 21.02
N LEU A 15 28.33 33.20 21.23
CA LEU A 15 28.06 31.95 20.53
C LEU A 15 26.54 31.73 20.47
N LEU A 16 25.95 32.08 19.36
CA LEU A 16 24.76 31.43 18.85
C LEU A 16 25.21 30.00 18.47
N ALA A 17 25.51 29.22 19.49
CA ALA A 17 25.37 27.78 19.40
C ALA A 17 23.87 27.57 19.18
N SER A 18 23.41 27.67 17.92
CA SER A 18 22.20 27.03 17.45
C SER A 18 22.45 25.58 17.77
N ALA A 19 22.00 25.16 18.95
CA ALA A 19 21.86 23.77 19.29
C ALA A 19 20.88 23.23 18.24
N CYS A 20 21.40 22.66 17.15
CA CYS A 20 20.74 21.56 16.52
C CYS A 20 20.60 20.53 17.64
N THR A 21 19.48 20.56 18.35
CA THR A 21 19.08 19.47 19.21
C THR A 21 18.84 18.32 18.24
N SER A 22 19.91 17.55 17.97
CA SER A 22 19.73 16.27 17.33
C SER A 22 18.67 15.56 18.16
N ASP A 23 17.57 15.18 17.51
CA ASP A 23 16.56 14.37 18.17
C ASP A 23 17.26 13.16 18.77
N ARG A 24 17.24 13.04 20.10
CA ARG A 24 17.94 11.99 20.85
C ARG A 24 17.08 10.72 20.93
N ARG A 25 15.86 10.78 20.39
CA ARG A 25 14.97 9.62 20.38
C ARG A 25 15.55 8.50 19.51
N THR A 26 15.24 7.28 19.86
CA THR A 26 15.62 6.10 19.10
C THR A 26 14.81 6.04 17.81
N PRO A 27 15.41 6.08 16.62
CA PRO A 27 14.65 6.00 15.38
C PRO A 27 14.11 4.58 15.17
N LEU A 28 12.83 4.47 14.77
CA LEU A 28 12.22 3.24 14.28
C LEU A 28 11.79 3.47 12.82
N VAL A 29 12.49 2.83 11.88
CA VAL A 29 12.32 3.10 10.45
C VAL A 29 11.40 2.08 9.79
N LEU A 30 10.30 2.54 9.20
CA LEU A 30 9.30 1.75 8.50
C LEU A 30 9.37 2.01 6.99
N TYR A 31 9.44 0.96 6.18
CA TYR A 31 9.15 1.03 4.73
C TYR A 31 7.74 0.50 4.49
N SER A 32 6.92 1.26 3.76
CA SER A 32 5.49 0.98 3.67
C SER A 32 4.87 1.47 2.35
N PRO A 33 3.93 0.71 1.78
CA PRO A 33 3.05 1.20 0.71
C PRO A 33 1.75 1.82 1.24
N HIS A 34 1.56 1.87 2.55
CA HIS A 34 0.38 2.52 3.13
C HIS A 34 0.48 4.04 3.02
N GLY A 35 -0.67 4.69 2.83
CA GLY A 35 -0.76 6.14 2.77
C GLY A 35 -0.46 6.83 4.10
N ARG A 36 -0.26 8.14 4.02
CA ARG A 36 0.08 9.03 5.14
C ARG A 36 -0.86 8.89 6.33
N GLU A 37 -2.14 8.66 6.09
CA GLU A 37 -3.18 8.66 7.13
C GLU A 37 -2.93 7.53 8.13
N LEU A 38 -2.68 6.32 7.66
CA LEU A 38 -2.33 5.21 8.53
C LEU A 38 -0.93 5.40 9.14
N LEU A 39 0.06 5.81 8.35
CA LEU A 39 1.43 5.94 8.82
C LEU A 39 1.56 7.01 9.90
N SER A 40 0.92 8.17 9.71
CA SER A 40 0.89 9.22 10.75
C SER A 40 0.07 8.83 11.98
N LEU A 41 -0.96 7.98 11.80
CA LEU A 41 -1.73 7.45 12.93
C LEU A 41 -0.85 6.56 13.82
N VAL A 42 -0.17 5.57 13.22
CA VAL A 42 0.69 4.64 13.97
C VAL A 42 1.90 5.34 14.57
N GLU A 43 2.51 6.30 13.87
CA GLU A 43 3.58 7.17 14.36
C GLU A 43 3.14 7.86 15.66
N ARG A 44 2.10 8.71 15.60
CA ARG A 44 1.61 9.47 16.76
C ARG A 44 1.23 8.57 17.93
N ARG A 45 0.59 7.43 17.67
CA ARG A 45 0.10 6.53 18.72
C ARG A 45 1.22 5.72 19.35
N PHE A 46 2.19 5.26 18.56
CA PHE A 46 3.33 4.53 19.08
C PHE A 46 4.28 5.44 19.88
N GLU A 47 4.57 6.64 19.38
CA GLU A 47 5.39 7.64 20.07
C GLU A 47 4.75 8.12 21.38
N ALA A 48 3.41 8.20 21.44
CA ALA A 48 2.71 8.52 22.70
C ALA A 48 2.90 7.44 23.77
N LEU A 49 3.10 6.17 23.39
CA LEU A 49 3.40 5.06 24.29
C LEU A 49 4.91 4.96 24.59
N HIS A 50 5.75 5.43 23.67
CA HIS A 50 7.22 5.36 23.71
C HIS A 50 7.81 6.74 23.42
N PRO A 51 7.82 7.69 24.40
CA PRO A 51 8.27 9.07 24.17
C PRO A 51 9.75 9.21 23.77
N ASP A 52 10.56 8.17 23.98
CA ASP A 52 11.96 8.08 23.61
C ASP A 52 12.18 7.49 22.19
N VAL A 53 11.09 7.21 21.45
CA VAL A 53 11.11 6.67 20.09
C VAL A 53 10.71 7.73 19.09
N ASP A 54 11.37 7.74 17.92
CA ASP A 54 11.09 8.59 16.76
C ASP A 54 10.71 7.66 15.58
N VAL A 55 9.43 7.51 15.30
CA VAL A 55 8.93 6.68 14.22
C VAL A 55 9.10 7.41 12.89
N ARG A 56 9.90 6.85 12.01
CA ARG A 56 10.16 7.38 10.67
C ARG A 56 9.65 6.43 9.62
N TRP A 57 8.86 6.92 8.70
CA TRP A 57 8.34 6.07 7.63
C TRP A 57 8.66 6.63 6.24
N LEU A 58 8.87 5.72 5.30
CA LEU A 58 9.00 6.02 3.89
C LEU A 58 7.87 5.32 3.14
N ASP A 59 7.02 6.15 2.51
CA ASP A 59 5.95 5.69 1.63
C ASP A 59 6.52 5.38 0.23
N MET A 60 6.32 4.15 -0.23
CA MET A 60 6.76 3.68 -1.55
C MET A 60 5.93 2.47 -1.98
N GLY A 61 5.91 2.15 -3.28
CA GLY A 61 5.16 0.99 -3.79
C GLY A 61 5.64 -0.34 -3.18
N SER A 62 4.72 -1.31 -3.03
CA SER A 62 5.03 -2.60 -2.36
C SER A 62 6.19 -3.35 -3.00
N GLN A 63 6.33 -3.32 -4.34
CA GLN A 63 7.48 -3.92 -5.02
C GLN A 63 8.76 -3.13 -4.77
N GLU A 64 8.67 -1.81 -4.72
CA GLU A 64 9.79 -0.93 -4.44
C GLU A 64 10.37 -1.17 -3.03
N VAL A 65 9.50 -1.44 -2.04
CA VAL A 65 9.96 -1.86 -0.70
C VAL A 65 10.83 -3.11 -0.80
N LEU A 66 10.35 -4.17 -1.48
CA LEU A 66 11.11 -5.40 -1.64
C LEU A 66 12.45 -5.17 -2.34
N ASP A 67 12.47 -4.39 -3.42
CA ASP A 67 13.69 -4.14 -4.20
C ASP A 67 14.68 -3.29 -3.38
N ARG A 68 14.19 -2.36 -2.58
CA ARG A 68 15.00 -1.56 -1.69
C ARG A 68 15.62 -2.40 -0.56
N LEU A 69 14.82 -3.26 0.08
CA LEU A 69 15.35 -4.20 1.09
C LEU A 69 16.42 -5.13 0.51
N ARG A 70 16.28 -5.57 -0.75
CA ARG A 70 17.31 -6.35 -1.46
C ARG A 70 18.60 -5.56 -1.64
N SER A 71 18.50 -4.32 -2.08
CA SER A 71 19.67 -3.46 -2.30
C SER A 71 20.38 -3.09 -1.02
N GLU A 72 19.65 -2.98 0.08
CA GLU A 72 20.15 -2.60 1.40
C GLU A 72 20.52 -3.81 2.28
N ARG A 73 20.42 -5.07 1.77
CA ARG A 73 20.59 -6.29 2.58
C ARG A 73 21.91 -6.37 3.37
N ALA A 74 23.00 -5.77 2.87
CA ALA A 74 24.30 -5.74 3.55
C ALA A 74 24.38 -4.68 4.66
N ASN A 75 23.51 -3.66 4.62
CA ASN A 75 23.41 -2.58 5.60
C ASN A 75 21.95 -2.10 5.67
N PRO A 76 21.05 -2.84 6.32
CA PRO A 76 19.64 -2.51 6.40
C PRO A 76 19.40 -1.11 6.97
N GLN A 77 18.54 -0.34 6.32
CA GLN A 77 18.16 1.00 6.77
C GLN A 77 16.77 1.00 7.41
N ALA A 78 15.92 0.04 7.06
CA ALA A 78 14.62 -0.14 7.68
C ALA A 78 14.68 -1.15 8.85
N ASP A 79 13.86 -0.91 9.87
CA ASP A 79 13.60 -1.86 10.95
C ASP A 79 12.37 -2.74 10.63
N LEU A 80 11.41 -2.19 9.89
CA LEU A 80 10.14 -2.83 9.56
C LEU A 80 9.78 -2.68 8.09
N TRP A 81 9.18 -3.73 7.52
CA TRP A 81 8.37 -3.67 6.33
C TRP A 81 6.90 -3.78 6.75
N PHE A 82 6.11 -2.72 6.52
CA PHE A 82 4.75 -2.60 7.00
C PHE A 82 3.76 -2.36 5.85
N GLY A 83 3.03 -3.39 5.45
CA GLY A 83 2.01 -3.35 4.39
C GLY A 83 2.48 -3.89 3.04
N GLY A 84 1.50 -4.26 2.25
CA GLY A 84 1.66 -4.89 0.94
C GLY A 84 1.36 -6.39 0.94
N PRO A 85 1.16 -6.97 -0.26
CA PRO A 85 0.65 -8.33 -0.42
C PRO A 85 1.60 -9.41 0.13
N THR A 86 1.04 -10.39 0.82
CA THR A 86 1.78 -11.54 1.38
C THR A 86 2.69 -12.26 0.37
N PRO A 87 2.39 -12.41 -0.93
CA PRO A 87 3.34 -13.02 -1.88
C PRO A 87 4.67 -12.27 -2.02
N LEU A 88 4.68 -10.95 -1.81
CA LEU A 88 5.93 -10.18 -1.79
C LEU A 88 6.74 -10.45 -0.52
N PHE A 89 6.08 -10.59 0.64
CA PHE A 89 6.72 -10.98 1.89
C PHE A 89 7.30 -12.39 1.83
N ALA A 90 6.59 -13.33 1.20
CA ALA A 90 7.10 -14.68 0.97
C ALA A 90 8.39 -14.66 0.11
N ARG A 91 8.44 -13.79 -0.91
CA ARG A 91 9.68 -13.55 -1.68
C ARG A 91 10.79 -12.94 -0.82
N GLY A 92 10.47 -11.95 0.02
CA GLY A 92 11.41 -11.37 0.98
C GLY A 92 11.95 -12.40 1.97
N ALA A 93 11.12 -13.33 2.41
CA ALA A 93 11.51 -14.44 3.27
C ALA A 93 12.48 -15.40 2.56
N ARG A 94 12.19 -15.80 1.31
CA ARG A 94 13.11 -16.63 0.49
C ARG A 94 14.44 -15.94 0.24
N ASP A 95 14.44 -14.63 0.03
CA ASP A 95 15.65 -13.82 -0.13
C ASP A 95 16.39 -13.59 1.20
N SER A 96 15.91 -14.16 2.30
CA SER A 96 16.47 -14.00 3.65
C SER A 96 16.54 -12.55 4.14
N LEU A 97 15.55 -11.72 3.77
CA LEU A 97 15.46 -10.30 4.13
C LEU A 97 14.67 -10.07 5.43
N LEU A 98 13.96 -11.08 5.93
CA LEU A 98 13.04 -10.97 7.04
C LEU A 98 13.50 -11.83 8.23
N GLU A 99 13.10 -11.41 9.43
CA GLU A 99 13.22 -12.22 10.64
C GLU A 99 11.91 -12.27 11.42
N SER A 100 11.74 -13.30 12.23
CA SER A 100 10.53 -13.47 13.02
C SER A 100 10.38 -12.39 14.10
N SER A 101 9.15 -11.91 14.28
CA SER A 101 8.79 -11.03 15.39
C SER A 101 8.70 -11.77 16.74
N THR A 102 8.60 -13.11 16.73
CA THR A 102 8.58 -13.98 17.92
C THR A 102 9.51 -15.17 17.72
N PRO A 103 10.18 -15.67 18.76
CA PRO A 103 11.05 -16.85 18.65
C PRO A 103 10.33 -18.05 18.03
N GLY A 104 10.86 -18.56 16.91
CA GLY A 104 10.28 -19.69 16.19
C GLY A 104 8.95 -19.42 15.45
N GLY A 105 8.49 -18.18 15.44
CA GLY A 105 7.26 -17.77 14.77
C GLY A 105 7.45 -17.48 13.27
N PRO A 106 6.38 -17.08 12.59
CA PRO A 106 6.43 -16.75 11.17
C PRO A 106 7.32 -15.51 10.90
N LEU A 107 7.85 -15.43 9.68
CA LEU A 107 8.72 -14.32 9.27
C LEU A 107 7.91 -13.04 8.94
N TYR A 108 6.62 -13.17 8.71
CA TYR A 108 5.67 -12.07 8.51
C TYR A 108 4.28 -12.50 9.00
N VAL A 109 3.43 -11.53 9.30
CA VAL A 109 2.05 -11.77 9.75
C VAL A 109 1.10 -10.81 9.05
N SER A 110 -0.11 -11.27 8.73
CA SER A 110 -1.16 -10.40 8.17
C SER A 110 -1.63 -9.40 9.22
N VAL A 111 -1.80 -8.15 8.80
CA VAL A 111 -2.19 -7.03 9.67
C VAL A 111 -3.51 -6.40 9.23
N TYR A 112 -3.73 -6.22 7.94
CA TYR A 112 -4.96 -5.68 7.37
C TYR A 112 -5.38 -6.48 6.15
N ARG A 113 -6.65 -6.31 5.75
CA ARG A 113 -7.21 -6.84 4.51
C ARG A 113 -7.58 -5.70 3.58
N THR A 114 -7.12 -5.74 2.35
CA THR A 114 -7.34 -4.69 1.35
C THR A 114 -8.10 -5.25 0.15
N PRO A 115 -9.43 -5.07 0.09
CA PRO A 115 -10.23 -5.45 -1.06
C PRO A 115 -9.95 -4.54 -2.25
N ALA A 116 -9.83 -5.09 -3.45
CA ALA A 116 -9.81 -4.30 -4.68
C ALA A 116 -11.22 -3.87 -5.10
N VAL A 117 -11.34 -2.71 -5.75
CA VAL A 117 -12.59 -2.13 -6.19
C VAL A 117 -12.45 -1.53 -7.59
N ILE A 118 -13.58 -1.26 -8.24
CA ILE A 118 -13.64 -0.41 -9.43
C ILE A 118 -13.93 1.00 -8.95
N GLU A 119 -13.01 1.91 -9.20
CA GLU A 119 -13.10 3.33 -8.89
C GLU A 119 -13.65 4.10 -10.08
N PHE A 120 -14.41 5.16 -9.84
CA PHE A 120 -14.92 6.04 -10.90
C PHE A 120 -15.08 7.49 -10.43
N ASN A 121 -15.01 8.44 -11.37
CA ASN A 121 -15.32 9.85 -11.10
C ASN A 121 -16.85 10.02 -10.94
N SER A 122 -17.33 10.18 -9.71
CA SER A 122 -18.76 10.28 -9.40
C SER A 122 -19.39 11.64 -9.77
N ALA A 123 -18.58 12.66 -10.08
CA ALA A 123 -19.08 13.94 -10.60
C ALA A 123 -19.39 13.87 -12.10
N ALA A 124 -18.68 13.04 -12.86
CA ALA A 124 -18.81 12.93 -14.31
C ALA A 124 -19.56 11.67 -14.77
N LEU A 125 -19.66 10.66 -13.92
CA LEU A 125 -20.22 9.36 -14.25
C LEU A 125 -21.20 8.93 -13.15
N ALA A 126 -22.47 8.77 -13.49
CA ALA A 126 -23.44 8.20 -12.55
C ALA A 126 -23.06 6.73 -12.22
N GLU A 127 -23.26 6.31 -10.99
CA GLU A 127 -22.95 4.95 -10.53
C GLU A 127 -23.62 3.87 -11.40
N SER A 128 -24.85 4.11 -11.87
CA SER A 128 -25.59 3.19 -12.74
C SER A 128 -24.92 2.94 -14.09
N LEU A 129 -24.07 3.88 -14.54
CA LEU A 129 -23.31 3.81 -15.79
C LEU A 129 -21.87 3.33 -15.61
N ALA A 130 -21.37 3.30 -14.37
CA ALA A 130 -20.04 2.79 -14.05
C ALA A 130 -19.93 1.29 -14.34
N PRO A 131 -18.71 0.79 -14.62
CA PRO A 131 -18.52 -0.67 -14.83
C PRO A 131 -18.81 -1.42 -13.53
N ARG A 132 -19.59 -2.50 -13.62
CA ARG A 132 -20.01 -3.28 -12.44
C ARG A 132 -19.23 -4.57 -12.24
N ASP A 133 -18.33 -4.89 -13.15
CA ASP A 133 -17.50 -6.10 -13.06
C ASP A 133 -16.18 -5.89 -13.81
N TRP A 134 -15.21 -6.76 -13.55
CA TRP A 134 -13.91 -6.77 -14.21
C TRP A 134 -14.02 -6.79 -15.74
N ASP A 135 -14.91 -7.63 -16.30
CA ASP A 135 -15.09 -7.71 -17.75
C ASP A 135 -15.75 -6.43 -18.33
N SER A 136 -16.53 -5.72 -17.54
CA SER A 136 -17.21 -4.51 -17.99
C SER A 136 -16.29 -3.29 -18.18
N VAL A 137 -15.08 -3.30 -17.56
CA VAL A 137 -14.05 -2.28 -17.82
C VAL A 137 -13.40 -2.43 -19.20
N LEU A 138 -13.57 -3.59 -19.84
CA LEU A 138 -13.07 -3.87 -21.18
C LEU A 138 -14.01 -3.38 -22.29
N ALA A 139 -15.16 -2.77 -21.95
CA ALA A 139 -16.10 -2.27 -22.94
C ALA A 139 -15.49 -1.11 -23.75
N PRO A 140 -15.69 -1.03 -25.08
CA PRO A 140 -15.07 -0.01 -25.94
C PRO A 140 -15.33 1.44 -25.50
N ARG A 141 -16.44 1.71 -24.79
CA ARG A 141 -16.75 3.04 -24.25
C ARG A 141 -15.72 3.58 -23.24
N TRP A 142 -14.87 2.70 -22.67
CA TRP A 142 -13.83 3.05 -21.71
C TRP A 142 -12.47 3.27 -22.37
N LYS A 143 -12.36 3.12 -23.69
CA LYS A 143 -11.10 3.35 -24.39
C LYS A 143 -10.55 4.74 -24.07
N ASP A 144 -9.30 4.78 -23.64
CA ASP A 144 -8.55 5.97 -23.19
C ASP A 144 -9.16 6.70 -21.96
N LYS A 145 -10.22 6.13 -21.33
CA LYS A 145 -10.85 6.64 -20.11
C LYS A 145 -10.51 5.82 -18.87
N LEU A 146 -9.82 4.72 -19.03
CA LEU A 146 -9.34 3.89 -17.96
C LEU A 146 -7.91 4.35 -17.59
N LEU A 147 -7.73 4.80 -16.36
CA LEU A 147 -6.42 5.12 -15.80
C LEU A 147 -6.14 4.10 -14.70
N ILE A 148 -4.97 3.48 -14.70
CA ILE A 148 -4.60 2.53 -13.65
C ILE A 148 -3.19 2.79 -13.13
N ARG A 149 -2.93 2.38 -11.92
CA ARG A 149 -1.57 2.38 -11.39
C ARG A 149 -0.71 1.41 -12.16
N ASP A 150 0.57 1.74 -12.31
CA ASP A 150 1.53 0.83 -12.90
C ASP A 150 1.60 -0.47 -12.06
N PRO A 151 1.26 -1.64 -12.63
CA PRO A 151 1.24 -2.91 -11.89
C PRO A 151 2.64 -3.39 -11.46
N LEU A 152 3.72 -2.83 -12.03
CA LEU A 152 5.08 -3.14 -11.59
C LEU A 152 5.39 -2.50 -10.23
N ALA A 153 4.76 -1.36 -9.91
CA ALA A 153 4.94 -0.65 -8.65
C ALA A 153 3.83 -0.96 -7.64
N SER A 154 2.57 -1.09 -8.11
CA SER A 154 1.38 -1.22 -7.28
C SER A 154 1.08 -2.67 -6.88
N GLY A 155 1.04 -2.95 -5.58
CA GLY A 155 0.61 -4.24 -5.04
C GLY A 155 -0.86 -4.55 -5.37
N THR A 156 -1.75 -3.56 -5.31
CA THR A 156 -3.18 -3.72 -5.64
C THR A 156 -3.38 -4.07 -7.12
N MET A 157 -2.75 -3.35 -8.04
CA MET A 157 -2.87 -3.67 -9.45
C MET A 157 -2.26 -5.02 -9.79
N ARG A 158 -1.14 -5.37 -9.16
CA ARG A 158 -0.54 -6.69 -9.27
C ARG A 158 -1.53 -7.79 -8.84
N ALA A 159 -2.15 -7.64 -7.67
CA ALA A 159 -3.13 -8.60 -7.16
C ALA A 159 -4.34 -8.77 -8.08
N ILE A 160 -4.83 -7.69 -8.70
CA ILE A 160 -5.89 -7.75 -9.71
C ILE A 160 -5.43 -8.54 -10.94
N PHE A 161 -4.23 -8.28 -11.46
CA PHE A 161 -3.69 -9.01 -12.61
C PHE A 161 -3.50 -10.49 -12.30
N GLU A 162 -2.96 -10.79 -11.14
CA GLU A 162 -2.75 -12.15 -10.65
C GLU A 162 -4.07 -12.90 -10.46
N MET A 163 -5.12 -12.24 -9.94
CA MET A 163 -6.48 -12.78 -9.88
C MET A 163 -7.01 -13.13 -11.28
N ILE A 164 -6.82 -12.28 -12.28
CA ILE A 164 -7.23 -12.56 -13.66
C ILE A 164 -6.50 -13.79 -14.22
N MET A 165 -5.20 -13.92 -13.94
CA MET A 165 -4.44 -15.13 -14.32
C MET A 165 -4.98 -16.38 -13.63
N MET A 166 -5.27 -16.31 -12.32
CA MET A 166 -5.85 -17.40 -11.55
C MET A 166 -7.24 -17.81 -12.05
N ARG A 167 -8.09 -16.82 -12.41
CA ARG A 167 -9.38 -17.11 -13.08
C ARG A 167 -9.20 -17.86 -14.40
N SER A 168 -8.20 -17.49 -15.20
CA SER A 168 -7.88 -18.19 -16.45
C SER A 168 -7.53 -19.64 -16.16
N ILE A 169 -6.59 -19.88 -15.25
CA ILE A 169 -6.16 -21.23 -14.87
C ILE A 169 -7.33 -22.07 -14.34
N ALA A 170 -8.17 -21.50 -13.47
CA ALA A 170 -9.32 -22.20 -12.91
C ALA A 170 -10.37 -22.59 -13.97
N ARG A 171 -10.52 -21.79 -15.03
CA ARG A 171 -11.53 -22.01 -16.08
C ARG A 171 -11.03 -22.85 -17.23
N THR A 172 -9.78 -22.74 -17.62
CA THR A 172 -9.22 -23.32 -18.87
C THR A 172 -7.99 -24.20 -18.66
N GLY A 173 -7.47 -24.25 -17.44
CA GLY A 173 -6.26 -25.00 -17.09
C GLY A 173 -4.94 -24.25 -17.41
N ASP A 174 -5.00 -23.09 -18.06
CA ASP A 174 -3.84 -22.31 -18.47
C ASP A 174 -4.04 -20.78 -18.33
N THR A 175 -3.04 -20.00 -18.70
CA THR A 175 -3.02 -18.53 -18.58
C THR A 175 -3.47 -17.80 -19.86
N THR A 176 -3.87 -18.50 -20.92
CA THR A 176 -4.14 -17.91 -22.24
C THR A 176 -5.27 -16.90 -22.22
N ALA A 177 -6.39 -17.22 -21.56
CA ALA A 177 -7.52 -16.31 -21.42
C ALA A 177 -7.18 -15.11 -20.55
N GLY A 178 -6.33 -15.29 -19.51
CA GLY A 178 -5.83 -14.21 -18.68
C GLY A 178 -5.00 -13.20 -19.48
N TRP A 179 -4.09 -13.68 -20.32
CA TRP A 179 -3.31 -12.81 -21.21
C TRP A 179 -4.18 -12.08 -22.23
N ALA A 180 -5.20 -12.74 -22.78
CA ALA A 180 -6.14 -12.10 -23.70
C ALA A 180 -6.91 -10.98 -22.99
N TRP A 181 -7.33 -11.18 -21.73
CA TRP A 181 -7.99 -10.19 -20.92
C TRP A 181 -7.06 -8.98 -20.65
N LEU A 182 -5.82 -9.23 -20.21
CA LEU A 182 -4.84 -8.16 -19.90
C LEU A 182 -4.46 -7.34 -21.16
N ARG A 183 -4.38 -7.95 -22.34
CA ARG A 183 -4.20 -7.21 -23.61
C ARG A 183 -5.39 -6.30 -23.93
N ARG A 184 -6.62 -6.77 -23.67
CA ARG A 184 -7.82 -5.93 -23.83
C ARG A 184 -7.83 -4.80 -22.82
N LEU A 185 -7.42 -5.03 -21.58
CA LEU A 185 -7.27 -3.98 -20.57
C LEU A 185 -6.25 -2.93 -21.02
N ASP A 186 -5.08 -3.35 -21.48
CA ASP A 186 -4.04 -2.46 -22.01
C ASP A 186 -4.57 -1.58 -23.16
N ALA A 187 -5.36 -2.18 -24.07
CA ALA A 187 -5.98 -1.45 -25.17
C ALA A 187 -7.01 -0.38 -24.73
N GLN A 188 -7.63 -0.53 -23.56
CA GLN A 188 -8.55 0.46 -22.97
C GLN A 188 -7.83 1.48 -22.09
N THR A 189 -6.62 1.16 -21.60
CA THR A 189 -5.89 1.97 -20.64
C THR A 189 -5.34 3.24 -21.30
N GLY A 190 -5.79 4.40 -20.85
CA GLY A 190 -5.29 5.70 -21.29
C GLY A 190 -3.90 6.00 -20.75
N ASP A 191 -3.65 5.70 -19.47
CA ASP A 191 -2.38 5.95 -18.81
C ASP A 191 -2.10 4.94 -17.69
N TYR A 192 -0.81 4.59 -17.53
CA TYR A 192 -0.27 3.85 -16.39
C TYR A 192 0.39 4.83 -15.41
N VAL A 193 -0.33 5.21 -14.37
CA VAL A 193 0.07 6.29 -13.47
C VAL A 193 1.02 5.77 -12.38
N GLN A 194 2.16 6.43 -12.18
CA GLN A 194 3.18 5.99 -11.24
C GLN A 194 2.87 6.32 -9.77
N ASN A 195 2.04 7.34 -9.51
CA ASN A 195 1.76 7.82 -8.16
C ASN A 195 0.26 7.77 -7.85
N PRO A 196 -0.18 7.25 -6.66
CA PRO A 196 -1.58 7.17 -6.28
C PRO A 196 -2.29 8.53 -6.27
N ALA A 197 -1.70 9.53 -5.62
CA ALA A 197 -2.31 10.85 -5.52
C ALA A 197 -2.51 11.48 -6.90
N LEU A 198 -1.58 11.28 -7.83
CA LEU A 198 -1.72 11.73 -9.21
C LEU A 198 -2.86 11.01 -9.94
N LEU A 199 -3.06 9.70 -9.69
CA LEU A 199 -4.16 8.94 -10.28
C LEU A 199 -5.51 9.59 -9.95
N HIS A 200 -5.76 9.83 -8.67
CA HIS A 200 -7.03 10.42 -8.20
C HIS A 200 -7.23 11.84 -8.74
N VAL A 201 -6.17 12.66 -8.78
CA VAL A 201 -6.23 14.01 -9.38
C VAL A 201 -6.57 13.95 -10.87
N LYS A 202 -5.99 13.03 -11.63
CA LYS A 202 -6.30 12.83 -13.06
C LYS A 202 -7.75 12.39 -13.26
N LEU A 203 -8.25 11.47 -12.44
CA LEU A 203 -9.66 11.07 -12.48
C LEU A 203 -10.59 12.24 -12.20
N GLU A 204 -10.33 13.03 -11.16
CA GLU A 204 -11.15 14.21 -10.83
C GLU A 204 -11.14 15.27 -11.93
N ARG A 205 -10.01 15.43 -12.63
CA ARG A 205 -9.88 16.32 -13.80
C ARG A 205 -10.48 15.74 -15.07
N GLN A 206 -11.06 14.54 -15.01
CA GLN A 206 -11.64 13.84 -16.16
C GLN A 206 -10.62 13.52 -17.28
N GLU A 207 -9.35 13.39 -16.93
CA GLU A 207 -8.34 12.85 -17.84
C GLU A 207 -8.57 11.34 -18.08
N GLY A 208 -9.31 10.70 -17.19
CA GLY A 208 -9.98 9.42 -17.29
C GLY A 208 -11.24 9.43 -16.43
N LEU A 209 -12.03 8.36 -16.50
CA LEU A 209 -13.29 8.27 -15.74
C LEU A 209 -13.35 7.08 -14.80
N VAL A 210 -12.53 6.07 -15.02
CA VAL A 210 -12.55 4.78 -14.32
C VAL A 210 -11.14 4.36 -13.97
N SER A 211 -11.02 3.71 -12.82
CA SER A 211 -9.77 3.05 -12.40
C SER A 211 -10.07 1.71 -11.73
N LEU A 212 -9.02 0.96 -11.45
CA LEU A 212 -9.03 -0.22 -10.60
C LEU A 212 -8.15 0.11 -9.39
N TRP A 213 -8.72 0.02 -8.18
CA TRP A 213 -8.04 0.51 -6.99
C TRP A 213 -8.36 -0.34 -5.75
N ASP A 214 -8.09 0.17 -4.56
CA ASP A 214 -8.41 -0.47 -3.29
C ASP A 214 -9.45 0.30 -2.48
N LEU A 215 -10.14 -0.43 -1.62
CA LEU A 215 -11.23 0.11 -0.82
C LEU A 215 -10.77 1.11 0.24
N PRO A 216 -9.69 0.88 1.01
CA PRO A 216 -9.27 1.80 2.07
C PRO A 216 -9.08 3.23 1.59
N ASP A 217 -8.37 3.40 0.48
CA ASP A 217 -8.15 4.73 -0.09
C ASP A 217 -9.45 5.35 -0.59
N MET A 218 -10.36 4.56 -1.18
CA MET A 218 -11.65 5.07 -1.63
C MET A 218 -12.51 5.60 -0.48
N LEU A 219 -12.54 4.89 0.65
CA LEU A 219 -13.28 5.34 1.84
C LEU A 219 -12.70 6.61 2.42
N LEU A 220 -11.37 6.72 2.46
CA LEU A 220 -10.67 7.92 2.90
C LEU A 220 -10.98 9.12 2.00
N LEU A 221 -10.83 8.96 0.69
CA LEU A 221 -11.11 10.00 -0.30
C LEU A 221 -12.57 10.49 -0.26
N GLN A 222 -13.52 9.57 -0.05
CA GLN A 222 -14.93 9.92 0.16
C GLN A 222 -15.14 10.69 1.47
N HIS A 223 -14.45 10.30 2.54
CA HIS A 223 -14.48 11.03 3.81
C HIS A 223 -13.94 12.46 3.67
N GLU A 224 -12.93 12.67 2.85
CA GLU A 224 -12.40 13.99 2.48
C GLU A 224 -13.33 14.79 1.56
N GLY A 225 -14.46 14.22 1.15
CA GLY A 225 -15.45 14.88 0.26
C GLY A 225 -15.07 14.89 -1.21
N ARG A 226 -14.09 14.09 -1.61
CA ARG A 226 -13.69 13.96 -3.02
C ARG A 226 -14.78 13.26 -3.83
N LYS A 227 -14.92 13.66 -5.08
CA LYS A 227 -15.97 13.17 -5.97
C LYS A 227 -15.55 11.90 -6.70
N LEU A 228 -15.16 10.92 -5.94
CA LEU A 228 -14.79 9.58 -6.40
C LEU A 228 -15.76 8.56 -5.80
N GLY A 229 -16.23 7.63 -6.61
CA GLY A 229 -17.08 6.53 -6.20
C GLY A 229 -16.37 5.20 -6.40
N TYR A 230 -16.89 4.15 -5.77
CA TYR A 230 -16.39 2.79 -5.97
C TYR A 230 -17.52 1.77 -6.04
N LEU A 231 -17.24 0.66 -6.71
CA LEU A 231 -18.11 -0.51 -6.78
C LEU A 231 -17.31 -1.77 -6.52
N PHE A 232 -17.89 -2.71 -5.78
CA PHE A 232 -17.38 -4.07 -5.76
C PHE A 232 -17.77 -4.79 -7.05
N PRO A 233 -16.82 -5.45 -7.73
CA PRO A 233 -17.13 -6.27 -8.90
C PRO A 233 -18.12 -7.39 -8.57
N THR A 234 -19.13 -7.55 -9.39
CA THR A 234 -20.22 -8.52 -9.15
C THR A 234 -19.76 -9.98 -9.18
N SER A 235 -18.72 -10.29 -9.93
CA SER A 235 -18.12 -11.62 -9.99
C SER A 235 -17.27 -11.96 -8.76
N GLY A 236 -16.89 -10.98 -7.97
CA GLY A 236 -16.03 -11.09 -6.79
C GLY A 236 -14.77 -10.26 -6.89
N THR A 237 -14.18 -9.95 -5.74
CA THR A 237 -12.97 -9.13 -5.64
C THR A 237 -11.84 -9.86 -4.92
N PRO A 238 -10.59 -9.73 -5.38
CA PRO A 238 -9.45 -10.21 -4.62
C PRO A 238 -9.31 -9.37 -3.35
N VAL A 239 -9.06 -10.05 -2.24
CA VAL A 239 -8.72 -9.41 -0.97
C VAL A 239 -7.25 -9.67 -0.71
N ILE A 240 -6.50 -8.59 -0.60
CA ILE A 240 -5.07 -8.63 -0.33
C ILE A 240 -4.89 -8.72 1.18
N ASP A 241 -4.15 -9.71 1.64
CA ASP A 241 -3.65 -9.75 2.99
C ASP A 241 -2.37 -8.91 3.05
N ASP A 242 -2.48 -7.72 3.62
CA ASP A 242 -1.35 -6.85 3.90
C ASP A 242 -0.59 -7.40 5.10
N ALA A 243 0.73 -7.54 4.97
CA ALA A 243 1.54 -8.10 6.02
C ALA A 243 2.47 -7.07 6.68
N ILE A 244 3.06 -7.47 7.82
CA ILE A 244 4.14 -6.78 8.50
C ILE A 244 5.25 -7.76 8.85
N ALA A 245 6.50 -7.30 8.77
CA ALA A 245 7.67 -8.08 9.12
C ALA A 245 8.78 -7.23 9.73
N VAL A 246 9.59 -7.84 10.58
CA VAL A 246 10.88 -7.28 11.02
C VAL A 246 11.91 -7.53 9.91
N VAL A 247 12.66 -6.50 9.56
CA VAL A 247 13.74 -6.62 8.58
C VAL A 247 14.93 -7.33 9.21
N ARG A 248 15.51 -8.30 8.51
CA ARG A 248 16.70 -9.01 9.01
C ARG A 248 17.88 -8.06 9.15
N GLY A 249 18.50 -8.07 10.33
CA GLY A 249 19.60 -7.16 10.65
C GLY A 249 19.17 -5.74 10.97
N ALA A 250 17.88 -5.53 11.27
CA ALA A 250 17.35 -4.27 11.76
C ALA A 250 18.15 -3.74 12.94
N ARG A 251 18.44 -2.44 12.93
CA ARG A 251 19.23 -1.79 14.00
C ARG A 251 18.49 -1.79 15.34
N HIS A 252 17.17 -1.71 15.31
CA HIS A 252 16.29 -1.65 16.47
C HIS A 252 15.30 -2.83 16.49
N ALA A 253 15.81 -4.05 16.22
CA ALA A 253 14.99 -5.26 16.07
C ALA A 253 14.07 -5.55 17.28
N ALA A 254 14.51 -5.26 18.52
CA ALA A 254 13.67 -5.43 19.70
C ALA A 254 12.45 -4.50 19.68
N LEU A 255 12.66 -3.24 19.36
CA LEU A 255 11.61 -2.24 19.23
C LEU A 255 10.69 -2.54 18.02
N ALA A 256 11.26 -2.99 16.91
CA ALA A 256 10.48 -3.45 15.75
C ALA A 256 9.55 -4.62 16.11
N ARG A 257 10.00 -5.59 16.88
CA ARG A 257 9.15 -6.69 17.38
C ARG A 257 8.05 -6.19 18.32
N GLU A 258 8.33 -5.19 19.12
CA GLU A 258 7.34 -4.54 19.98
C GLU A 258 6.27 -3.83 19.14
N PHE A 259 6.67 -3.08 18.11
CA PHE A 259 5.75 -2.45 17.16
C PHE A 259 4.85 -3.48 16.46
N VAL A 260 5.40 -4.63 16.00
CA VAL A 260 4.60 -5.70 15.39
C VAL A 260 3.54 -6.22 16.38
N ARG A 261 3.93 -6.49 17.64
CA ARG A 261 2.95 -6.94 18.65
C ARG A 261 1.87 -5.91 18.90
N TRP A 262 2.24 -4.63 18.97
CA TRP A 262 1.32 -3.53 19.24
C TRP A 262 0.34 -3.32 18.07
N VAL A 263 0.81 -3.33 16.82
CA VAL A 263 -0.07 -3.13 15.66
C VAL A 263 -1.10 -4.25 15.49
N LEU A 264 -0.83 -5.42 16.05
CA LEU A 264 -1.73 -6.57 16.03
C LEU A 264 -2.70 -6.60 17.22
N THR A 265 -2.64 -5.64 18.16
CA THR A 265 -3.59 -5.60 19.28
C THR A 265 -5.02 -5.28 18.80
N PRO A 266 -6.06 -5.80 19.49
CA PRO A 266 -7.44 -5.44 19.17
C PRO A 266 -7.69 -3.93 19.14
N GLU A 267 -7.10 -3.20 20.07
CA GLU A 267 -7.24 -1.74 20.20
C GLU A 267 -6.76 -1.02 18.95
N LEU A 268 -5.55 -1.37 18.45
CA LEU A 268 -5.01 -0.70 17.27
C LEU A 268 -5.72 -1.14 15.99
N GLN A 269 -6.10 -2.40 15.88
CA GLN A 269 -6.88 -2.87 14.74
C GLN A 269 -8.23 -2.12 14.63
N LEU A 270 -8.92 -1.93 15.73
CA LEU A 270 -10.17 -1.14 15.79
C LEU A 270 -9.91 0.35 15.55
N LEU A 271 -8.81 0.89 16.05
CA LEU A 271 -8.42 2.28 15.83
C LEU A 271 -8.12 2.54 14.35
N ALA A 272 -7.33 1.68 13.71
CA ALA A 272 -7.01 1.76 12.29
C ALA A 272 -8.26 1.63 11.41
N ALA A 273 -9.22 0.78 11.81
CA ALA A 273 -10.50 0.69 11.14
C ALA A 273 -11.32 1.99 11.25
N ARG A 274 -11.28 2.67 12.39
CA ARG A 274 -12.05 3.91 12.61
C ARG A 274 -11.43 5.14 11.99
N GLU A 275 -10.10 5.28 12.09
CA GLU A 275 -9.39 6.52 11.74
C GLU A 275 -8.66 6.45 10.39
N ALA A 276 -8.33 5.24 9.90
CA ALA A 276 -7.59 5.06 8.64
C ALA A 276 -8.26 4.05 7.68
N TYR A 277 -9.52 3.70 7.90
CA TYR A 277 -10.32 2.81 7.04
C TYR A 277 -9.63 1.48 6.71
N ARG A 278 -8.87 0.90 7.65
CA ARG A 278 -8.23 -0.40 7.45
C ARG A 278 -9.14 -1.53 7.90
N LEU A 279 -9.39 -2.48 6.99
CA LEU A 279 -10.16 -3.66 7.33
C LEU A 279 -9.28 -4.59 8.17
N PRO A 280 -9.65 -4.93 9.43
CA PRO A 280 -8.79 -5.74 10.28
C PRO A 280 -8.50 -7.12 9.69
N ALA A 281 -7.29 -7.64 9.87
CA ALA A 281 -6.98 -9.04 9.60
C ALA A 281 -7.43 -9.97 10.73
N ARG A 282 -7.61 -9.45 11.94
CA ARG A 282 -8.12 -10.20 13.10
C ARG A 282 -9.58 -10.61 12.89
N THR A 283 -9.88 -11.87 13.16
CA THR A 283 -11.23 -12.45 13.07
C THR A 283 -11.93 -12.60 14.42
N ASP A 284 -11.23 -12.30 15.51
CA ASP A 284 -11.73 -12.44 16.89
C ASP A 284 -12.20 -11.11 17.52
N LEU A 285 -12.31 -10.05 16.71
CA LEU A 285 -12.86 -8.77 17.18
C LEU A 285 -14.38 -8.86 17.33
N PRO A 286 -14.95 -8.36 18.45
CA PRO A 286 -16.39 -8.32 18.62
C PRO A 286 -17.06 -7.50 17.51
N VAL A 287 -18.07 -8.05 16.87
CA VAL A 287 -18.77 -7.42 15.73
C VAL A 287 -19.29 -6.03 16.09
N ASP A 288 -19.83 -5.87 17.31
CA ASP A 288 -20.36 -4.60 17.80
C ASP A 288 -19.27 -3.52 18.01
N SER A 289 -18.01 -3.93 18.11
CA SER A 289 -16.87 -3.00 18.24
C SER A 289 -16.39 -2.47 16.90
N LEU A 290 -16.74 -3.15 15.80
CA LEU A 290 -16.35 -2.76 14.45
C LEU A 290 -17.15 -1.52 13.99
N PRO A 291 -16.51 -0.57 13.27
CA PRO A 291 -17.22 0.51 12.61
C PRO A 291 -18.31 -0.01 11.66
N GLN A 292 -19.39 0.77 11.49
CA GLN A 292 -20.49 0.38 10.61
C GLN A 292 -20.02 0.05 9.19
N TRP A 293 -19.09 0.84 8.65
CA TRP A 293 -18.56 0.61 7.29
C TRP A 293 -17.92 -0.77 7.13
N VAL A 294 -17.26 -1.32 8.16
CA VAL A 294 -16.68 -2.67 8.11
C VAL A 294 -17.80 -3.72 7.94
N ARG A 295 -18.87 -3.60 8.74
CA ARG A 295 -20.03 -4.50 8.64
C ARG A 295 -20.72 -4.40 7.27
N ASP A 296 -20.86 -3.19 6.75
CA ASP A 296 -21.47 -2.95 5.44
C ASP A 296 -20.62 -3.52 4.29
N VAL A 297 -19.31 -3.43 4.39
CA VAL A 297 -18.36 -4.01 3.43
C VAL A 297 -18.43 -5.52 3.48
N GLU A 298 -18.32 -6.13 4.66
CA GLU A 298 -18.38 -7.59 4.82
C GLU A 298 -19.71 -8.17 4.30
N ALA A 299 -20.83 -7.45 4.48
CA ALA A 299 -22.15 -7.88 4.00
C ALA A 299 -22.30 -7.79 2.48
N ARG A 300 -21.60 -6.87 1.80
CA ARG A 300 -21.74 -6.61 0.36
C ARG A 300 -20.63 -7.22 -0.49
N MET A 301 -19.45 -7.39 0.10
CA MET A 301 -18.27 -7.87 -0.62
C MET A 301 -18.36 -9.36 -0.90
N ARG A 302 -18.24 -9.73 -2.17
CA ARG A 302 -18.00 -11.11 -2.56
C ARG A 302 -16.50 -11.30 -2.76
N VAL A 303 -15.90 -12.15 -1.92
CA VAL A 303 -14.47 -12.46 -2.03
C VAL A 303 -14.23 -13.39 -3.20
N GLU A 304 -13.28 -13.05 -4.06
CA GLU A 304 -12.75 -13.95 -5.10
C GLU A 304 -11.68 -14.85 -4.48
N PRO A 305 -11.83 -16.16 -4.55
CA PRO A 305 -10.81 -17.08 -4.06
C PRO A 305 -9.59 -17.05 -4.99
N VAL A 306 -8.50 -16.47 -4.52
CA VAL A 306 -7.20 -16.46 -5.21
C VAL A 306 -6.26 -17.44 -4.53
N ASN A 307 -5.68 -18.37 -5.30
CA ASN A 307 -4.62 -19.23 -4.78
C ASN A 307 -3.30 -18.44 -4.72
N TRP A 308 -3.06 -17.83 -3.58
CA TRP A 308 -1.87 -16.99 -3.35
C TRP A 308 -0.55 -17.78 -3.37
N ASP A 309 -0.57 -19.10 -3.08
CA ASP A 309 0.62 -19.95 -3.19
C ASP A 309 1.07 -20.08 -4.66
N THR A 310 0.11 -20.26 -5.58
CA THR A 310 0.40 -20.23 -7.02
C THR A 310 0.91 -18.85 -7.47
N VAL A 311 0.30 -17.78 -6.97
CA VAL A 311 0.75 -16.40 -7.25
C VAL A 311 2.16 -16.15 -6.74
N GLU A 312 2.51 -16.65 -5.56
CA GLU A 312 3.86 -16.54 -5.00
C GLU A 312 4.92 -17.14 -5.95
N VAL A 313 4.62 -18.26 -6.55
CA VAL A 313 5.53 -18.97 -7.48
C VAL A 313 5.63 -18.25 -8.83
N HIS A 314 4.50 -17.84 -9.40
CA HIS A 314 4.41 -17.40 -10.80
C HIS A 314 4.28 -15.89 -11.00
N GLY A 315 3.81 -15.14 -9.99
CA GLY A 315 3.44 -13.74 -10.13
C GLY A 315 4.57 -12.83 -10.65
N ALA A 316 5.82 -13.10 -10.24
CA ALA A 316 6.97 -12.34 -10.76
C ALA A 316 7.17 -12.55 -12.28
N ALA A 317 7.08 -13.80 -12.74
CA ALA A 317 7.21 -14.13 -14.14
C ALA A 317 6.04 -13.58 -14.98
N TRP A 318 4.83 -13.57 -14.41
CA TRP A 318 3.67 -12.96 -15.06
C TRP A 318 3.84 -11.45 -15.23
N MET A 319 4.35 -10.75 -14.23
CA MET A 319 4.58 -9.30 -14.34
C MET A 319 5.69 -8.97 -15.35
N ASP A 320 6.77 -9.74 -15.36
CA ASP A 320 7.84 -9.62 -16.35
C ASP A 320 7.33 -9.87 -17.78
N TYR A 321 6.52 -10.92 -17.97
CA TYR A 321 5.90 -11.20 -19.27
C TYR A 321 4.94 -10.09 -19.70
N TRP A 322 4.11 -9.58 -18.75
CA TRP A 322 3.18 -8.48 -19.04
C TRP A 322 3.94 -7.23 -19.51
N ASP A 323 4.99 -6.86 -18.82
CA ASP A 323 5.78 -5.67 -19.17
C ASP A 323 6.40 -5.77 -20.57
N ARG A 324 6.94 -6.94 -20.92
CA ARG A 324 7.61 -7.13 -22.21
C ARG A 324 6.66 -7.40 -23.39
N HIS A 325 5.49 -8.01 -23.15
CA HIS A 325 4.67 -8.58 -24.21
C HIS A 325 3.21 -8.12 -24.25
N VAL A 326 2.77 -7.35 -23.26
CA VAL A 326 1.39 -6.85 -23.18
C VAL A 326 1.36 -5.33 -23.13
N ARG A 327 2.16 -4.72 -22.25
CA ARG A 327 2.20 -3.28 -22.03
C ARG A 327 2.38 -2.50 -23.34
N GLY A 328 1.45 -1.59 -23.64
CA GLY A 328 1.50 -0.73 -24.81
C GLY A 328 1.22 -1.41 -26.15
N THR A 329 0.92 -2.72 -26.17
CA THR A 329 0.63 -3.42 -27.42
C THR A 329 -0.74 -3.09 -27.99
N GLY A 330 -1.69 -2.70 -27.14
CA GLY A 330 -3.04 -2.29 -27.53
C GLY A 330 -3.14 -0.88 -28.12
N LYS A 331 -2.04 -0.11 -28.09
CA LYS A 331 -1.95 1.28 -28.59
C LYS A 331 -1.29 1.39 -29.98
N LYS A 332 -0.97 0.25 -30.61
CA LYS A 332 -0.37 0.20 -31.96
C LYS A 332 -1.44 0.10 -33.03
#